data_df247fb04976cfaeae12bed75a417169
#
_entry.id   df247fb04976cfaeae12bed75a417169
#
_cell.length_a   1.000
_cell.length_b   1.000
_cell.length_c   1.000
_cell.angle_alpha   90.00
_cell.angle_beta   90.00
_cell.angle_gamma   90.00
#
_symmetry.space_group_name_H-M   'P 1'
#
loop_
_entity.id
_entity.type
_entity.pdbx_description
1 polymer ?
#
loop_
_entity_poly.entity_id
_entity_poly.type
_entity_poly.pdbx_seq_one_letter_code
_entity_poly.pdbx_strand_id
1 'polypeptide(L)'
;MLRCLARIAIIGMTLSCMLGVGNPTAHAGGPSSSDNPAEGDLAIIVNTTNPVDSMSLPELRKVFLGERSHWANGRRITLVMMEPGQPERKALIRDVCQMNESDFSRHFLQGVFTGEVFVSPKTLASPVGVRKFVFNVPGAIGYIRASDIDSTVKAIRVDGHLPSDREYSLHIPPRAVQR
;
A
#
# COMPACT_ATOMS: atom_id res chain seq x y z
N MET A 1 -15.97 8.98 65.29
CA MET A 1 -17.17 9.82 65.60
C MET A 1 -17.99 9.84 64.34
N LEU A 2 -18.98 9.11 64.35
CA LEU A 2 -20.37 9.31 64.73
C LEU A 2 -21.20 9.74 63.53
N ARG A 3 -22.00 8.78 63.01
CA ARG A 3 -23.48 8.83 62.98
C ARG A 3 -24.06 9.76 61.88
N CYS A 4 -25.10 9.46 61.14
CA CYS A 4 -26.29 8.61 61.28
C CYS A 4 -27.09 8.75 59.99
N LEU A 5 -27.64 7.66 59.48
CA LEU A 5 -29.08 7.39 59.42
C LEU A 5 -29.93 8.48 58.70
N ALA A 6 -30.90 8.23 57.93
CA ALA A 6 -31.78 7.11 57.66
C ALA A 6 -32.86 7.52 56.62
N ARG A 7 -33.43 6.48 55.97
CA ARG A 7 -34.92 6.28 55.72
C ARG A 7 -35.64 7.29 54.83
N ILE A 8 -36.62 6.96 53.99
CA ILE A 8 -37.67 5.94 53.90
C ILE A 8 -38.34 6.14 52.51
N ALA A 9 -38.49 5.10 51.73
CA ALA A 9 -39.65 4.53 51.10
C ALA A 9 -40.87 5.40 50.69
N ILE A 10 -41.48 5.08 49.56
CA ILE A 10 -42.87 4.71 49.34
C ILE A 10 -43.10 4.72 47.80
N ILE A 11 -43.26 3.58 47.18
CA ILE A 11 -44.43 2.95 46.54
C ILE A 11 -45.29 3.88 45.65
N GLY A 12 -45.34 3.55 44.42
CA GLY A 12 -46.34 4.03 43.48
C GLY A 12 -46.36 3.14 42.23
N MET A 13 -47.17 2.11 42.30
CA MET A 13 -47.49 1.16 41.25
C MET A 13 -48.55 1.77 40.35
N THR A 14 -48.30 1.94 39.06
CA THR A 14 -49.35 1.97 38.04
C THR A 14 -48.93 1.20 36.79
N LEU A 15 -49.60 0.14 36.60
CA LEU A 15 -49.76 -0.72 35.46
C LEU A 15 -50.37 0.10 34.30
N SER A 16 -49.74 0.13 33.13
CA SER A 16 -50.41 0.35 31.87
C SER A 16 -49.72 -0.38 30.75
N CYS A 17 -50.47 -1.36 30.27
CA CYS A 17 -50.21 -2.21 29.12
C CYS A 17 -50.53 -1.42 27.85
N MET A 18 -49.60 -1.37 26.86
CA MET A 18 -49.93 -1.23 25.46
C MET A 18 -48.86 -1.92 24.62
N LEU A 19 -49.34 -2.94 23.94
CA LEU A 19 -48.69 -3.65 22.85
C LEU A 19 -48.39 -2.69 21.68
N GLY A 20 -47.13 -2.62 21.31
CA GLY A 20 -46.68 -2.01 20.07
C GLY A 20 -45.56 -2.88 19.48
N VAL A 21 -46.00 -3.87 18.66
CA VAL A 21 -45.09 -4.65 17.82
C VAL A 21 -44.59 -3.74 16.72
N GLY A 22 -43.39 -3.23 16.86
CA GLY A 22 -42.66 -2.55 15.82
C GLY A 22 -41.28 -3.19 15.72
N ASN A 23 -41.08 -4.11 14.77
CA ASN A 23 -39.78 -4.58 14.40
C ASN A 23 -38.98 -3.42 13.81
N PRO A 24 -37.88 -2.96 14.41
CA PRO A 24 -36.86 -2.28 13.65
C PRO A 24 -36.02 -3.37 12.98
N THR A 25 -36.24 -3.59 11.68
CA THR A 25 -35.23 -4.21 10.83
C THR A 25 -33.98 -3.31 10.87
N ALA A 26 -33.12 -3.57 11.82
CA ALA A 26 -31.76 -3.08 11.79
C ALA A 26 -31.09 -3.68 10.56
N HIS A 27 -31.06 -2.92 9.47
CA HIS A 27 -30.07 -3.13 8.42
C HIS A 27 -28.72 -2.85 9.08
N ALA A 28 -28.09 -3.90 9.57
CA ALA A 28 -26.68 -3.91 9.81
C ALA A 28 -25.99 -3.81 8.44
N GLY A 29 -25.86 -2.59 7.93
CA GLY A 29 -24.88 -2.27 6.93
C GLY A 29 -23.54 -2.53 7.59
N GLY A 30 -22.96 -3.71 7.36
CA GLY A 30 -21.59 -3.99 7.74
C GLY A 30 -20.69 -2.92 7.11
N PRO A 31 -19.63 -2.46 7.80
CA PRO A 31 -18.71 -1.53 7.20
C PRO A 31 -18.17 -2.17 5.93
N SER A 32 -18.45 -1.50 4.80
CA SER A 32 -17.84 -1.84 3.53
C SER A 32 -16.33 -1.82 3.75
N SER A 33 -15.67 -2.95 3.57
CA SER A 33 -14.24 -3.16 3.74
C SER A 33 -13.37 -2.39 2.72
N SER A 34 -13.94 -1.33 2.13
CA SER A 34 -13.28 -0.48 1.12
C SER A 34 -12.68 0.82 1.66
N ASP A 35 -12.83 1.12 2.95
CA ASP A 35 -12.39 2.39 3.54
C ASP A 35 -11.07 2.30 4.34
N ASN A 36 -10.30 1.22 4.19
CA ASN A 36 -8.94 1.21 4.72
C ASN A 36 -7.98 1.77 3.65
N PRO A 37 -7.49 3.02 3.79
CA PRO A 37 -6.62 3.65 2.80
C PRO A 37 -5.43 2.76 2.43
N ALA A 38 -4.90 2.03 3.39
CA ALA A 38 -3.76 1.13 3.21
C ALA A 38 -4.03 -0.06 2.25
N GLU A 39 -5.28 -0.50 2.08
CA GLU A 39 -5.59 -1.61 1.16
C GLU A 39 -5.46 -1.22 -0.32
N GLY A 40 -5.69 0.06 -0.62
CA GLY A 40 -5.61 0.61 -1.97
C GLY A 40 -4.26 1.23 -2.32
N ASP A 41 -3.32 1.32 -1.40
CA ASP A 41 -2.06 2.02 -1.63
C ASP A 41 -0.96 1.09 -2.16
N LEU A 42 -0.18 1.63 -3.11
CA LEU A 42 1.00 0.98 -3.66
C LEU A 42 2.23 1.40 -2.85
N ALA A 43 2.77 0.51 -2.04
CA ALA A 43 3.96 0.77 -1.26
C ALA A 43 5.23 0.48 -2.07
N ILE A 44 6.16 1.43 -2.09
CA ILE A 44 7.52 1.22 -2.59
C ILE A 44 8.37 0.66 -1.46
N ILE A 45 8.98 -0.50 -1.69
CA ILE A 45 9.73 -1.22 -0.68
C ILE A 45 11.20 -1.40 -1.06
N VAL A 46 12.05 -1.31 -0.07
CA VAL A 46 13.49 -1.58 -0.17
C VAL A 46 13.93 -2.55 0.94
N ASN A 47 15.13 -3.09 0.79
CA ASN A 47 15.74 -3.88 1.86
C ASN A 47 15.93 -3.01 3.13
N THR A 48 15.74 -3.60 4.32
CA THR A 48 15.86 -2.90 5.61
C THR A 48 17.24 -2.27 5.84
N THR A 49 18.29 -2.81 5.22
CA THR A 49 19.66 -2.25 5.28
C THR A 49 19.91 -1.13 4.28
N ASN A 50 18.95 -0.81 3.41
CA ASN A 50 19.09 0.30 2.48
C ASN A 50 18.94 1.63 3.24
N PRO A 51 19.86 2.60 3.08
CA PRO A 51 19.82 3.86 3.81
C PRO A 51 18.73 4.83 3.31
N VAL A 52 18.06 4.52 2.21
CA VAL A 52 17.01 5.40 1.64
C VAL A 52 15.73 5.28 2.45
N ASP A 53 15.23 6.41 2.97
CA ASP A 53 13.97 6.50 3.71
C ASP A 53 12.90 7.30 2.96
N SER A 54 13.31 8.15 2.02
CA SER A 54 12.42 8.98 1.23
C SER A 54 12.97 9.18 -0.17
N MET A 55 12.09 9.33 -1.14
CA MET A 55 12.43 9.61 -2.54
C MET A 55 11.32 10.45 -3.17
N SER A 56 11.68 11.45 -3.96
CA SER A 56 10.71 12.18 -4.75
C SER A 56 10.18 11.33 -5.91
N LEU A 57 8.97 11.62 -6.36
CA LEU A 57 8.37 10.91 -7.49
C LEU A 57 9.24 10.96 -8.77
N PRO A 58 9.88 12.11 -9.14
CA PRO A 58 10.81 12.14 -10.26
C PRO A 58 12.06 11.25 -10.10
N GLU A 59 12.60 11.16 -8.88
CA GLU A 59 13.74 10.27 -8.62
C GLU A 59 13.33 8.81 -8.69
N LEU A 60 12.16 8.49 -8.12
CA LEU A 60 11.57 7.17 -8.17
C LEU A 60 11.34 6.73 -9.63
N ARG A 61 10.83 7.65 -10.46
CA ARG A 61 10.67 7.42 -11.90
C ARG A 61 11.97 7.03 -12.58
N LYS A 62 13.07 7.77 -12.33
CA LYS A 62 14.39 7.44 -12.90
C LYS A 62 14.88 6.05 -12.49
N VAL A 63 14.61 5.66 -11.24
CA VAL A 63 14.94 4.31 -10.77
C VAL A 63 14.13 3.26 -11.50
N PHE A 64 12.80 3.43 -11.62
CA PHE A 64 11.92 2.45 -12.26
C PHE A 64 12.04 2.45 -13.79
N LEU A 65 12.56 3.49 -14.41
CA LEU A 65 12.94 3.51 -15.83
C LEU A 65 14.35 2.92 -16.09
N GLY A 66 15.07 2.52 -15.02
CA GLY A 66 16.40 1.93 -15.15
C GLY A 66 17.51 2.92 -15.48
N GLU A 67 17.23 4.22 -15.41
CA GLU A 67 18.17 5.32 -15.70
C GLU A 67 19.18 5.54 -14.56
N ARG A 68 18.88 5.04 -13.37
CA ARG A 68 19.76 5.10 -12.20
C ARG A 68 20.25 3.71 -11.82
N SER A 69 21.56 3.50 -11.83
CA SER A 69 22.16 2.18 -11.60
C SER A 69 22.65 1.94 -10.17
N HIS A 70 22.88 3.01 -9.38
CA HIS A 70 23.43 2.91 -8.02
C HIS A 70 22.70 3.79 -7.03
N TRP A 71 22.62 3.31 -5.80
CA TRP A 71 22.24 4.08 -4.63
C TRP A 71 23.32 5.09 -4.26
N ALA A 72 23.00 6.07 -3.41
CA ALA A 72 23.97 7.07 -2.94
C ALA A 72 25.19 6.47 -2.19
N ASN A 73 25.00 5.30 -1.61
CA ASN A 73 26.08 4.55 -0.94
C ASN A 73 26.93 3.69 -1.89
N GLY A 74 26.80 3.86 -3.21
CA GLY A 74 27.53 3.11 -4.22
C GLY A 74 27.00 1.68 -4.51
N ARG A 75 26.00 1.21 -3.76
CA ARG A 75 25.41 -0.12 -3.98
C ARG A 75 24.58 -0.13 -5.26
N ARG A 76 24.74 -1.18 -6.07
CA ARG A 76 23.96 -1.33 -7.30
C ARG A 76 22.48 -1.49 -7.00
N ILE A 77 21.63 -0.82 -7.78
CA ILE A 77 20.17 -0.97 -7.73
C ILE A 77 19.79 -2.27 -8.42
N THR A 78 18.92 -3.04 -7.80
CA THR A 78 18.26 -4.20 -8.41
C THR A 78 16.77 -3.91 -8.48
N LEU A 79 16.29 -3.63 -9.67
CA LEU A 79 14.90 -3.30 -9.91
C LEU A 79 14.04 -4.56 -9.98
N VAL A 80 12.99 -4.62 -9.16
CA VAL A 80 12.06 -5.75 -9.10
C VAL A 80 10.67 -5.30 -9.49
N MET A 81 10.09 -6.00 -10.45
CA MET A 81 8.73 -5.72 -10.94
C MET A 81 7.87 -6.98 -10.91
N MET A 82 6.56 -6.80 -10.79
CA MET A 82 5.62 -7.90 -11.00
C MET A 82 5.43 -8.18 -12.49
N GLU A 83 4.92 -9.36 -12.81
CA GLU A 83 4.56 -9.76 -14.17
C GLU A 83 3.52 -8.80 -14.80
N PRO A 84 3.51 -8.68 -16.13
CA PRO A 84 2.48 -7.93 -16.83
C PRO A 84 1.06 -8.41 -16.47
N GLY A 85 0.11 -7.46 -16.43
CA GLY A 85 -1.28 -7.77 -16.08
C GLY A 85 -1.63 -7.56 -14.61
N GLN A 86 -0.66 -7.57 -13.70
CA GLN A 86 -0.90 -7.33 -12.28
C GLN A 86 -1.36 -5.87 -12.03
N PRO A 87 -2.37 -5.65 -11.18
CA PRO A 87 -2.90 -4.31 -10.92
C PRO A 87 -1.86 -3.37 -10.28
N GLU A 88 -0.99 -3.91 -9.41
CA GLU A 88 0.10 -3.17 -8.79
C GLU A 88 1.12 -2.68 -9.84
N ARG A 89 1.44 -3.51 -10.83
CA ARG A 89 2.33 -3.13 -11.93
C ARG A 89 1.70 -2.04 -12.81
N LYS A 90 0.40 -2.17 -13.12
CA LYS A 90 -0.32 -1.15 -13.88
C LYS A 90 -0.34 0.19 -13.17
N ALA A 91 -0.58 0.19 -11.85
CA ALA A 91 -0.55 1.39 -11.02
C ALA A 91 0.84 2.05 -11.04
N LEU A 92 1.91 1.28 -10.81
CA LEU A 92 3.26 1.80 -10.86
C LEU A 92 3.61 2.43 -12.21
N ILE A 93 3.35 1.73 -13.31
CA ILE A 93 3.68 2.22 -14.66
C ILE A 93 2.89 3.49 -14.98
N ARG A 94 1.61 3.56 -14.59
CA ARG A 94 0.78 4.74 -14.79
C ARG A 94 1.22 5.92 -13.93
N ASP A 95 1.38 5.72 -12.61
CA ASP A 95 1.52 6.81 -11.64
C ASP A 95 2.98 7.26 -11.49
N VAL A 96 3.92 6.32 -11.53
CA VAL A 96 5.35 6.63 -11.39
C VAL A 96 6.01 6.86 -12.75
N CYS A 97 5.87 5.91 -13.68
CA CYS A 97 6.54 6.02 -14.98
C CYS A 97 5.78 6.94 -15.95
N GLN A 98 4.47 7.21 -15.70
CA GLN A 98 3.59 8.00 -16.57
C GLN A 98 3.54 7.44 -18.00
N MET A 99 3.43 6.13 -18.11
CA MET A 99 3.42 5.38 -19.36
C MET A 99 2.31 4.33 -19.35
N ASN A 100 2.04 3.75 -20.50
CA ASN A 100 1.32 2.49 -20.60
C ASN A 100 2.30 1.30 -20.67
N GLU A 101 1.79 0.07 -20.56
CA GLU A 101 2.61 -1.15 -20.54
C GLU A 101 3.42 -1.34 -21.84
N SER A 102 2.87 -0.95 -23.00
CA SER A 102 3.54 -1.08 -24.30
C SER A 102 4.71 -0.11 -24.43
N ASP A 103 4.51 1.14 -23.97
CA ASP A 103 5.56 2.16 -24.00
C ASP A 103 6.65 1.83 -23.00
N PHE A 104 6.28 1.34 -21.83
CA PHE A 104 7.23 0.87 -20.81
C PHE A 104 8.09 -0.28 -21.35
N SER A 105 7.49 -1.27 -21.99
CA SER A 105 8.22 -2.40 -22.59
C SER A 105 9.14 -1.93 -23.72
N ARG A 106 8.68 -0.99 -24.57
CA ARG A 106 9.47 -0.40 -25.63
C ARG A 106 10.66 0.39 -25.09
N HIS A 107 10.46 1.16 -24.00
CA HIS A 107 11.51 1.91 -23.34
C HIS A 107 12.68 1.00 -22.92
N PHE A 108 12.39 -0.13 -22.27
CA PHE A 108 13.44 -1.07 -21.87
C PHE A 108 14.09 -1.76 -23.07
N LEU A 109 13.31 -2.15 -24.07
CA LEU A 109 13.85 -2.78 -25.27
C LEU A 109 14.83 -1.85 -26.00
N GLN A 110 14.42 -0.60 -26.22
CA GLN A 110 15.26 0.39 -26.91
C GLN A 110 16.42 0.87 -26.03
N GLY A 111 16.16 1.19 -24.76
CA GLY A 111 17.14 1.76 -23.86
C GLY A 111 18.34 0.84 -23.55
N VAL A 112 18.15 -0.48 -23.60
CA VAL A 112 19.26 -1.43 -23.48
C VAL A 112 20.17 -1.34 -24.70
N PHE A 113 19.65 -1.16 -25.91
CA PHE A 113 20.46 -1.03 -27.13
C PHE A 113 21.14 0.34 -27.25
N THR A 114 20.48 1.40 -26.77
CA THR A 114 21.06 2.77 -26.80
C THR A 114 21.98 3.07 -25.61
N GLY A 115 21.98 2.22 -24.60
CA GLY A 115 22.77 2.43 -23.37
C GLY A 115 22.15 3.47 -22.42
N GLU A 116 20.89 3.86 -22.61
CA GLU A 116 20.16 4.77 -21.73
C GLU A 116 19.62 4.07 -20.49
N VAL A 117 19.35 2.76 -20.58
CA VAL A 117 18.88 1.92 -19.50
C VAL A 117 20.05 1.11 -18.93
N PHE A 118 20.39 1.37 -17.67
CA PHE A 118 21.50 0.71 -16.97
C PHE A 118 21.07 -0.52 -16.18
N VAL A 119 19.78 -0.63 -15.86
CA VAL A 119 19.22 -1.68 -15.00
C VAL A 119 17.95 -2.23 -15.63
N SER A 120 17.99 -3.48 -16.05
CA SER A 120 16.79 -4.19 -16.49
C SER A 120 16.01 -4.74 -15.29
N PRO A 121 14.68 -4.68 -15.30
CA PRO A 121 13.88 -5.18 -14.19
C PRO A 121 13.90 -6.71 -14.12
N LYS A 122 14.02 -7.23 -12.89
CA LYS A 122 13.73 -8.64 -12.59
C LYS A 122 12.22 -8.79 -12.39
N THR A 123 11.61 -9.68 -13.16
CA THR A 123 10.17 -9.92 -13.09
C THR A 123 9.85 -11.08 -12.16
N LEU A 124 8.84 -10.91 -11.29
CA LEU A 124 8.36 -11.91 -10.34
C LEU A 124 6.83 -12.01 -10.39
N ALA A 125 6.31 -13.21 -10.18
CA ALA A 125 4.89 -13.52 -10.37
C ALA A 125 3.99 -13.04 -9.22
N SER A 126 4.53 -12.77 -8.03
CA SER A 126 3.70 -12.50 -6.85
C SER A 126 4.28 -11.45 -5.90
N PRO A 127 3.42 -10.75 -5.12
CA PRO A 127 3.86 -9.81 -4.08
C PRO A 127 4.78 -10.47 -3.03
N VAL A 128 4.47 -11.71 -2.65
CA VAL A 128 5.31 -12.49 -1.72
C VAL A 128 6.70 -12.74 -2.32
N GLY A 129 6.79 -13.03 -3.62
CA GLY A 129 8.05 -13.18 -4.33
C GLY A 129 8.86 -11.89 -4.34
N VAL A 130 8.21 -10.76 -4.63
CA VAL A 130 8.85 -9.43 -4.59
C VAL A 130 9.39 -9.13 -3.19
N ARG A 131 8.58 -9.31 -2.15
CA ARG A 131 9.00 -9.08 -0.76
C ARG A 131 10.19 -9.95 -0.35
N LYS A 132 10.13 -11.26 -0.60
CA LYS A 132 11.24 -12.18 -0.32
C LYS A 132 12.51 -11.79 -1.06
N PHE A 133 12.40 -11.39 -2.31
CA PHE A 133 13.55 -10.96 -3.10
C PHE A 133 14.17 -9.68 -2.53
N VAL A 134 13.35 -8.67 -2.22
CA VAL A 134 13.80 -7.40 -1.62
C VAL A 134 14.46 -7.64 -0.26
N PHE A 135 13.91 -8.54 0.56
CA PHE A 135 14.51 -8.93 1.83
C PHE A 135 15.93 -9.51 1.66
N ASN A 136 16.13 -10.39 0.68
CA ASN A 136 17.40 -11.09 0.48
C ASN A 136 18.45 -10.28 -0.29
N VAL A 137 18.06 -9.21 -0.98
CA VAL A 137 18.96 -8.43 -1.85
C VAL A 137 19.06 -6.98 -1.36
N PRO A 138 20.16 -6.62 -0.68
CA PRO A 138 20.30 -5.29 -0.05
C PRO A 138 20.18 -4.09 -0.98
N GLY A 139 20.42 -4.26 -2.28
CA GLY A 139 20.26 -3.20 -3.30
C GLY A 139 18.90 -3.19 -3.99
N ALA A 140 18.00 -4.11 -3.62
CA ALA A 140 16.73 -4.25 -4.31
C ALA A 140 15.74 -3.13 -3.94
N ILE A 141 14.96 -2.75 -4.94
CA ILE A 141 13.77 -1.92 -4.83
C ILE A 141 12.63 -2.61 -5.59
N GLY A 142 11.46 -2.61 -5.01
CA GLY A 142 10.24 -3.15 -5.60
C GLY A 142 9.01 -2.45 -5.07
N TYR A 143 7.85 -3.03 -5.31
CA TYR A 143 6.58 -2.50 -4.84
C TYR A 143 5.61 -3.65 -4.54
N ILE A 144 4.73 -3.41 -3.57
CA ILE A 144 3.63 -4.30 -3.17
C ILE A 144 2.46 -3.45 -2.69
N ARG A 145 1.32 -4.08 -2.37
CA ARG A 145 0.26 -3.38 -1.64
C ARG A 145 0.74 -3.02 -0.24
N ALA A 146 0.29 -1.89 0.26
CA ALA A 146 0.63 -1.48 1.62
C ALA A 146 0.17 -2.50 2.67
N SER A 147 -0.96 -3.18 2.43
CA SER A 147 -1.46 -4.28 3.27
C SER A 147 -0.54 -5.52 3.32
N ASP A 148 0.36 -5.67 2.35
CA ASP A 148 1.27 -6.82 2.25
C ASP A 148 2.65 -6.55 2.86
N ILE A 149 2.86 -5.37 3.45
CA ILE A 149 4.11 -5.01 4.13
C ILE A 149 4.22 -5.78 5.45
N ASP A 150 5.42 -6.29 5.70
CA ASP A 150 5.79 -6.84 7.01
C ASP A 150 7.17 -6.31 7.47
N SER A 151 7.63 -6.76 8.63
CA SER A 151 8.89 -6.32 9.22
C SER A 151 10.15 -6.73 8.43
N THR A 152 10.03 -7.54 7.38
CA THR A 152 11.17 -8.01 6.58
C THR A 152 11.64 -6.98 5.57
N VAL A 153 10.79 -6.03 5.20
CA VAL A 153 11.10 -4.97 4.23
C VAL A 153 10.76 -3.60 4.78
N LYS A 154 11.37 -2.57 4.22
CA LYS A 154 11.12 -1.18 4.58
C LYS A 154 10.35 -0.48 3.48
N ALA A 155 9.19 0.12 3.80
CA ALA A 155 8.51 1.06 2.92
C ALA A 155 9.23 2.41 2.98
N ILE A 156 9.44 3.03 1.82
CA ILE A 156 10.00 4.39 1.75
C ILE A 156 8.90 5.42 1.52
N ARG A 157 9.16 6.65 1.95
CA ARG A 157 8.28 7.80 1.66
C ARG A 157 8.39 8.20 0.21
N VAL A 158 7.28 8.52 -0.41
CA VAL A 158 7.22 9.13 -1.74
C VAL A 158 6.73 10.57 -1.55
N ASP A 159 7.51 11.54 -2.01
CA ASP A 159 7.27 12.97 -1.78
C ASP A 159 7.00 13.32 -0.30
N GLY A 160 7.64 12.61 0.62
CA GLY A 160 7.52 12.82 2.07
C GLY A 160 6.40 12.01 2.75
N HIS A 161 5.52 11.35 2.00
CA HIS A 161 4.35 10.62 2.51
C HIS A 161 4.57 9.10 2.52
N LEU A 162 4.10 8.44 3.56
CA LEU A 162 4.03 6.97 3.63
C LEU A 162 2.70 6.46 3.05
N PRO A 163 2.64 5.21 2.58
CA PRO A 163 1.36 4.55 2.33
C PRO A 163 0.46 4.69 3.57
N SER A 164 -0.84 4.93 3.38
CA SER A 164 -1.84 5.30 4.39
C SER A 164 -1.89 6.77 4.82
N ASP A 165 -0.95 7.60 4.46
CA ASP A 165 -1.10 9.05 4.64
C ASP A 165 -2.12 9.58 3.61
N ARG A 166 -2.98 10.52 4.01
CA ARG A 166 -4.04 11.05 3.13
C ARG A 166 -3.54 11.70 1.85
N GLU A 167 -2.32 12.21 1.87
CA GLU A 167 -1.66 12.90 0.75
C GLU A 167 -0.78 11.95 -0.09
N TYR A 168 -0.80 10.66 0.23
CA TYR A 168 -0.08 9.67 -0.56
C TYR A 168 -0.69 9.52 -1.95
N SER A 169 0.16 9.52 -2.99
CA SER A 169 -0.30 9.66 -4.38
C SER A 169 -0.36 8.35 -5.18
N LEU A 170 0.19 7.25 -4.68
CA LEU A 170 0.26 5.99 -5.43
C LEU A 170 -0.86 5.03 -5.01
N HIS A 171 -1.88 4.92 -5.85
CA HIS A 171 -3.06 4.11 -5.56
C HIS A 171 -3.28 3.01 -6.57
N ILE A 172 -3.65 1.84 -6.07
CA ILE A 172 -4.03 0.68 -6.89
C ILE A 172 -5.55 0.68 -7.03
N PRO A 173 -6.09 0.54 -8.25
CA PRO A 173 -7.52 0.39 -8.40
C PRO A 173 -8.03 -0.82 -7.61
N PRO A 174 -9.26 -0.76 -7.05
CA PRO A 174 -9.85 -1.88 -6.32
C PRO A 174 -9.77 -3.16 -7.16
N ARG A 175 -9.51 -4.28 -6.51
CA ARG A 175 -9.56 -5.59 -7.19
C ARG A 175 -10.98 -5.80 -7.68
N ALA A 176 -11.17 -5.88 -9.00
CA ALA A 176 -12.47 -6.24 -9.57
C ALA A 176 -12.90 -7.59 -8.95
N VAL A 177 -13.98 -7.56 -8.19
CA VAL A 177 -14.61 -8.79 -7.68
C VAL A 177 -15.15 -9.51 -8.91
N GLN A 178 -14.47 -10.55 -9.34
CA GLN A 178 -15.02 -11.46 -10.35
C GLN A 178 -16.22 -12.16 -9.70
N ARG A 179 -17.41 -11.78 -10.13
CA ARG A 179 -18.66 -12.48 -9.82
C ARG A 179 -18.81 -13.67 -10.74
#